data_9a130ac3c758693d50750ef66021d694
#
_entry.id   9a130ac3c758693d50750ef66021d694
#
_cell.length_a   1.000
_cell.length_b   1.000
_cell.length_c   1.000
_cell.angle_alpha   90.00
_cell.angle_beta   90.00
_cell.angle_gamma   90.00
#
_symmetry.space_group_name_H-M   'P 1'
#
loop_
_entity.id
_entity.type
_entity.pdbx_description
1 polymer ?
#
loop_
_entity_poly.entity_id
_entity_poly.type
_entity_poly.pdbx_seq_one_letter_code
_entity_poly.pdbx_strand_id
1 'polypeptide(L)'
;MSVPSARSRWLAGYGPLQHRADTVAAADALVQQLLDQRHLADAEHGYHLLGAADRLACMAMSVVAHMTYARRIDLQGLPLPAADFKPNPEGHTGGSLNMVPAFVGYLLANALSGHTRGWLMGQGHCVAAIEAVNALTGDVSPAQRGRYDRSAAGLAQLCQDFYSYAIDAKGRPAVPLGSHAGPNTAGAVCEGGYLGFAALQYVHMPLPGESLVAFLSDGAFEEQRGSDWAPRWWRHQDSGHAIPVMILNGRRIEQRTQIVQQGGPAWLAADVRAN
;
A
#
# COMPACT_ATOMS: atom_id res chain seq x y z
N MET A 1 13.63 -35.55 8.84
CA MET A 1 12.33 -34.89 8.59
C MET A 1 12.45 -34.10 7.32
N SER A 2 11.56 -34.28 6.33
CA SER A 2 11.56 -33.50 5.10
C SER A 2 11.16 -32.04 5.40
N VAL A 3 11.81 -31.08 4.74
CA VAL A 3 11.43 -29.65 4.83
C VAL A 3 10.01 -29.50 4.26
N PRO A 4 9.08 -28.85 4.99
CA PRO A 4 7.73 -28.60 4.45
C PRO A 4 7.78 -27.82 3.14
N SER A 5 6.84 -28.09 2.22
CA SER A 5 6.72 -27.35 0.96
C SER A 5 6.43 -25.85 1.21
N ALA A 6 6.73 -24.97 0.26
CA ALA A 6 6.41 -23.54 0.37
C ALA A 6 4.89 -23.33 0.57
N ARG A 7 4.05 -24.10 -0.14
CA ARG A 7 2.61 -24.09 0.07
C ARG A 7 2.22 -24.44 1.50
N SER A 8 2.80 -25.51 2.07
CA SER A 8 2.51 -25.90 3.46
C SER A 8 2.93 -24.82 4.47
N ARG A 9 4.08 -24.17 4.25
CA ARG A 9 4.52 -23.05 5.08
C ARG A 9 3.61 -21.83 4.94
N TRP A 10 3.17 -21.52 3.73
CA TRP A 10 2.23 -20.43 3.50
C TRP A 10 0.88 -20.68 4.16
N LEU A 11 0.33 -21.91 4.04
CA LEU A 11 -0.93 -22.31 4.68
C LEU A 11 -0.89 -22.24 6.21
N ALA A 12 0.28 -22.38 6.81
CA ALA A 12 0.44 -22.24 8.26
C ALA A 12 0.22 -20.78 8.74
N GLY A 13 0.20 -19.83 7.81
CA GLY A 13 0.03 -18.42 8.13
C GLY A 13 1.30 -17.77 8.68
N TYR A 14 1.14 -16.53 9.18
CA TYR A 14 2.23 -15.77 9.78
C TYR A 14 1.71 -14.92 10.94
N GLY A 15 2.17 -15.19 12.15
CA GLY A 15 1.69 -14.50 13.34
C GLY A 15 0.16 -14.69 13.50
N PRO A 16 -0.60 -13.60 13.60
CA PRO A 16 -2.07 -13.65 13.69
C PRO A 16 -2.75 -13.93 12.33
N LEU A 17 -2.02 -13.90 11.24
CA LEU A 17 -2.56 -14.08 9.89
C LEU A 17 -2.93 -15.54 9.67
N GLN A 18 -4.18 -15.79 9.29
CA GLN A 18 -4.69 -17.07 8.84
C GLN A 18 -5.46 -16.90 7.54
N HIS A 19 -5.24 -17.79 6.59
CA HIS A 19 -5.91 -17.74 5.30
C HIS A 19 -7.28 -18.41 5.36
N ARG A 20 -8.28 -17.73 4.84
CA ARG A 20 -9.61 -18.29 4.63
C ARG A 20 -9.59 -19.27 3.46
N ALA A 21 -10.53 -20.20 3.44
CA ALA A 21 -10.63 -21.21 2.39
C ALA A 21 -10.79 -20.59 0.98
N ASP A 22 -11.54 -19.51 0.86
CA ASP A 22 -11.71 -18.77 -0.39
C ASP A 22 -10.40 -18.10 -0.86
N THR A 23 -9.62 -17.56 0.06
CA THR A 23 -8.29 -17.01 -0.23
C THR A 23 -7.31 -18.09 -0.69
N VAL A 24 -7.32 -19.25 -0.03
CA VAL A 24 -6.48 -20.38 -0.42
C VAL A 24 -6.85 -20.86 -1.83
N ALA A 25 -8.13 -21.03 -2.12
CA ALA A 25 -8.59 -21.44 -3.44
C ALA A 25 -8.20 -20.43 -4.54
N ALA A 26 -8.33 -19.13 -4.26
CA ALA A 26 -7.94 -18.07 -5.19
C ALA A 26 -6.42 -18.05 -5.43
N ALA A 27 -5.61 -18.24 -4.39
CA ALA A 27 -4.15 -18.30 -4.50
C ALA A 27 -3.69 -19.56 -5.26
N ASP A 28 -4.29 -20.72 -4.99
CA ASP A 28 -4.02 -21.96 -5.72
C ASP A 28 -4.33 -21.79 -7.23
N ALA A 29 -5.48 -21.19 -7.55
CA ALA A 29 -5.88 -20.91 -8.93
C ALA A 29 -4.92 -19.92 -9.61
N LEU A 30 -4.51 -18.86 -8.92
CA LEU A 30 -3.55 -17.87 -9.43
C LEU A 30 -2.20 -18.53 -9.73
N VAL A 31 -1.66 -19.31 -8.80
CA VAL A 31 -0.37 -19.99 -8.99
C VAL A 31 -0.44 -20.93 -10.19
N GLN A 32 -1.54 -21.71 -10.32
CA GLN A 32 -1.73 -22.59 -11.47
C GLN A 32 -1.81 -21.80 -12.78
N GLN A 33 -2.58 -20.72 -12.83
CA GLN A 33 -2.68 -19.86 -14.00
C GLN A 33 -1.31 -19.29 -14.44
N LEU A 34 -0.49 -18.84 -13.47
CA LEU A 34 0.85 -18.29 -13.77
C LEU A 34 1.82 -19.38 -14.26
N LEU A 35 1.69 -20.62 -13.78
CA LEU A 35 2.43 -21.76 -14.31
C LEU A 35 2.04 -22.08 -15.76
N ASP A 36 0.74 -22.12 -16.05
CA ASP A 36 0.22 -22.39 -17.39
C ASP A 36 0.64 -21.30 -18.39
N GLN A 37 0.71 -20.05 -17.93
CA GLN A 37 1.19 -18.89 -18.70
C GLN A 37 2.73 -18.79 -18.76
N ARG A 38 3.46 -19.67 -18.07
CA ARG A 38 4.94 -19.65 -17.97
C ARG A 38 5.51 -18.39 -17.33
N HIS A 39 4.75 -17.72 -16.49
CA HIS A 39 5.22 -16.61 -15.67
C HIS A 39 5.95 -17.09 -14.41
N LEU A 40 5.66 -18.30 -13.94
CA LEU A 40 6.37 -18.98 -12.86
C LEU A 40 7.10 -20.21 -13.37
N ALA A 41 8.30 -20.46 -12.87
CA ALA A 41 9.07 -21.67 -13.17
C ALA A 41 8.48 -22.89 -12.45
N ASP A 42 8.04 -22.71 -11.20
CA ASP A 42 7.46 -23.75 -10.37
C ASP A 42 6.53 -23.16 -9.30
N ALA A 43 5.71 -24.00 -8.69
CA ALA A 43 4.77 -23.59 -7.65
C ALA A 43 5.47 -23.19 -6.34
N GLU A 44 6.62 -23.77 -6.02
CA GLU A 44 7.39 -23.44 -4.81
C GLU A 44 7.76 -21.95 -4.81
N HIS A 45 8.24 -21.43 -5.95
CA HIS A 45 8.55 -20.02 -6.09
C HIS A 45 7.32 -19.12 -5.87
N GLY A 46 6.18 -19.48 -6.47
CA GLY A 46 4.91 -18.75 -6.28
C GLY A 46 4.51 -18.65 -4.80
N TYR A 47 4.52 -19.78 -4.09
CA TYR A 47 4.19 -19.78 -2.65
C TYR A 47 5.25 -19.12 -1.77
N HIS A 48 6.51 -19.12 -2.18
CA HIS A 48 7.53 -18.31 -1.50
C HIS A 48 7.23 -16.81 -1.59
N LEU A 49 6.81 -16.32 -2.76
CA LEU A 49 6.43 -14.92 -2.94
C LEU A 49 5.17 -14.57 -2.14
N LEU A 50 4.15 -15.42 -2.16
CA LEU A 50 2.95 -15.24 -1.32
C LEU A 50 3.31 -15.15 0.17
N GLY A 51 4.12 -16.07 0.68
CA GLY A 51 4.56 -16.02 2.07
C GLY A 51 5.47 -14.84 2.40
N ALA A 52 6.23 -14.34 1.45
CA ALA A 52 7.01 -13.11 1.64
C ALA A 52 6.09 -11.88 1.71
N ALA A 53 5.06 -11.81 0.87
CA ALA A 53 4.07 -10.74 0.89
C ALA A 53 3.31 -10.69 2.24
N ASP A 54 2.88 -11.84 2.76
CA ASP A 54 2.23 -11.91 4.06
C ASP A 54 3.11 -11.38 5.20
N ARG A 55 4.37 -11.81 5.22
CA ARG A 55 5.32 -11.32 6.23
C ARG A 55 5.56 -9.83 6.09
N LEU A 56 5.75 -9.34 4.86
CA LEU A 56 5.96 -7.91 4.61
C LEU A 56 4.74 -7.10 5.06
N ALA A 57 3.53 -7.55 4.73
CA ALA A 57 2.30 -6.86 5.14
C ALA A 57 2.16 -6.81 6.66
N CYS A 58 2.35 -7.93 7.37
CA CYS A 58 2.27 -7.96 8.83
C CYS A 58 3.32 -7.07 9.50
N MET A 59 4.56 -7.11 9.03
CA MET A 59 5.63 -6.26 9.55
C MET A 59 5.37 -4.78 9.26
N ALA A 60 4.95 -4.44 8.05
CA ALA A 60 4.64 -3.07 7.68
C ALA A 60 3.48 -2.49 8.50
N MET A 61 2.42 -3.26 8.74
CA MET A 61 1.33 -2.84 9.64
C MET A 61 1.82 -2.55 11.06
N SER A 62 2.72 -3.38 11.59
CA SER A 62 3.35 -3.13 12.89
C SER A 62 4.17 -1.84 12.88
N VAL A 63 4.99 -1.62 11.85
CA VAL A 63 5.79 -0.40 11.70
C VAL A 63 4.89 0.83 11.59
N VAL A 64 3.80 0.78 10.80
CA VAL A 64 2.81 1.87 10.69
C VAL A 64 2.25 2.26 12.06
N ALA A 65 1.84 1.29 12.87
CA ALA A 65 1.34 1.57 14.21
C ALA A 65 2.40 2.25 15.09
N HIS A 66 3.64 1.76 15.05
CA HIS A 66 4.74 2.36 15.81
C HIS A 66 5.11 3.76 15.29
N MET A 67 5.12 3.99 13.98
CA MET A 67 5.35 5.32 13.38
C MET A 67 4.37 6.35 13.92
N THR A 68 3.12 5.99 14.11
CA THR A 68 2.10 6.91 14.64
C THR A 68 2.26 7.12 16.14
N TYR A 69 2.39 6.05 16.93
CA TYR A 69 2.20 6.12 18.39
C TYR A 69 3.47 6.01 19.20
N ALA A 70 4.58 5.54 18.65
CA ALA A 70 5.80 5.23 19.40
C ALA A 70 7.04 5.90 18.80
N ARG A 71 8.08 5.97 19.61
CA ARG A 71 9.43 6.44 19.22
C ARG A 71 10.39 5.28 19.00
N ARG A 72 9.98 4.07 19.37
CA ARG A 72 10.76 2.85 19.26
C ARG A 72 9.91 1.70 18.78
N ILE A 73 10.56 0.67 18.32
CA ILE A 73 9.95 -0.61 17.97
C ILE A 73 10.76 -1.73 18.61
N ASP A 74 10.07 -2.72 19.13
CA ASP A 74 10.69 -3.97 19.57
C ASP A 74 10.44 -5.04 18.50
N LEU A 75 11.50 -5.59 17.93
CA LEU A 75 11.42 -6.57 16.86
C LEU A 75 11.02 -7.98 17.35
N GLN A 76 10.99 -8.19 18.66
CA GLN A 76 10.54 -9.44 19.28
C GLN A 76 9.08 -9.35 19.73
N GLY A 77 8.45 -8.17 19.59
CA GLY A 77 7.06 -7.94 19.98
C GLY A 77 6.87 -7.75 21.48
N LEU A 78 7.93 -7.41 22.23
CA LEU A 78 7.80 -7.10 23.65
C LEU A 78 7.11 -5.76 23.86
N PRO A 79 6.32 -5.61 24.93
CA PRO A 79 5.66 -4.36 25.26
C PRO A 79 6.64 -3.21 25.43
N LEU A 80 6.34 -2.06 24.84
CA LEU A 80 7.12 -0.85 25.01
C LEU A 80 6.81 -0.17 26.36
N PRO A 81 7.81 0.37 27.07
CA PRO A 81 7.56 1.20 28.25
C PRO A 81 6.81 2.48 27.87
N ALA A 82 6.05 3.04 28.81
CA ALA A 82 5.24 4.23 28.58
C ALA A 82 6.04 5.43 28.03
N ALA A 83 7.29 5.58 28.42
CA ALA A 83 8.19 6.64 27.96
C ALA A 83 8.51 6.59 26.46
N ASP A 84 8.35 5.42 25.83
CA ASP A 84 8.61 5.24 24.40
C ASP A 84 7.41 5.61 23.51
N PHE A 85 6.27 5.97 24.10
CA PHE A 85 5.13 6.48 23.34
C PHE A 85 5.24 7.98 23.08
N LYS A 86 4.71 8.42 21.94
CA LYS A 86 4.63 9.84 21.59
C LYS A 86 3.56 10.52 22.43
N PRO A 87 3.83 11.69 23.04
CA PRO A 87 2.84 12.42 23.82
C PRO A 87 1.71 12.97 22.95
N ASN A 88 2.03 13.31 21.69
CA ASN A 88 1.08 13.80 20.67
C ASN A 88 1.24 12.90 19.44
N PRO A 89 0.51 11.79 19.35
CA PRO A 89 0.54 10.94 18.19
C PRO A 89 -0.02 11.67 16.95
N GLU A 90 0.71 11.58 15.84
CA GLU A 90 0.29 12.14 14.55
C GLU A 90 0.34 11.06 13.48
N GLY A 91 -0.60 11.13 12.53
CA GLY A 91 -0.69 10.20 11.42
C GLY A 91 -2.07 9.56 11.28
N HIS A 92 -2.34 9.01 10.13
CA HIS A 92 -3.60 8.34 9.81
C HIS A 92 -3.42 6.82 9.83
N THR A 93 -3.38 6.24 11.03
CA THR A 93 -3.11 4.80 11.21
C THR A 93 -4.11 3.91 10.48
N GLY A 94 -5.42 4.16 10.65
CA GLY A 94 -6.47 3.32 10.05
C GLY A 94 -6.38 3.24 8.53
N GLY A 95 -6.23 4.38 7.86
CA GLY A 95 -6.04 4.43 6.41
C GLY A 95 -4.75 3.75 5.97
N SER A 96 -3.65 3.99 6.68
CA SER A 96 -2.36 3.38 6.36
C SER A 96 -2.37 1.86 6.55
N LEU A 97 -3.00 1.34 7.61
CA LEU A 97 -3.14 -0.10 7.81
C LEU A 97 -3.93 -0.77 6.68
N ASN A 98 -4.96 -0.10 6.14
CA ASN A 98 -5.71 -0.61 4.99
C ASN A 98 -4.93 -0.47 3.68
N MET A 99 -4.04 0.51 3.57
CA MET A 99 -3.20 0.70 2.39
C MET A 99 -2.08 -0.34 2.29
N VAL A 100 -1.53 -0.81 3.41
CA VAL A 100 -0.43 -1.79 3.42
C VAL A 100 -0.71 -3.02 2.55
N PRO A 101 -1.82 -3.78 2.75
CA PRO A 101 -2.06 -4.96 1.93
C PRO A 101 -2.27 -4.64 0.44
N ALA A 102 -2.83 -3.48 0.11
CA ALA A 102 -2.98 -3.06 -1.28
C ALA A 102 -1.63 -2.79 -1.94
N PHE A 103 -0.73 -2.06 -1.27
CA PHE A 103 0.60 -1.76 -1.79
C PHE A 103 1.50 -2.99 -1.84
N VAL A 104 1.45 -3.86 -0.83
CA VAL A 104 2.17 -5.15 -0.85
C VAL A 104 1.64 -6.05 -1.95
N GLY A 105 0.33 -6.09 -2.18
CA GLY A 105 -0.29 -6.81 -3.29
C GLY A 105 0.19 -6.30 -4.66
N TYR A 106 0.35 -5.00 -4.81
CA TYR A 106 0.95 -4.39 -6.00
C TYR A 106 2.40 -4.86 -6.22
N LEU A 107 3.23 -4.86 -5.17
CA LEU A 107 4.61 -5.35 -5.26
C LEU A 107 4.66 -6.84 -5.60
N LEU A 108 3.78 -7.64 -4.99
CA LEU A 108 3.63 -9.05 -5.31
C LEU A 108 3.23 -9.28 -6.77
N ALA A 109 2.26 -8.51 -7.29
CA ALA A 109 1.83 -8.60 -8.68
C ALA A 109 2.98 -8.26 -9.65
N ASN A 110 3.81 -7.25 -9.33
CA ASN A 110 5.00 -6.93 -10.11
C ASN A 110 6.02 -8.09 -10.07
N ALA A 111 6.27 -8.66 -8.90
CA ALA A 111 7.19 -9.78 -8.75
C ALA A 111 6.74 -11.04 -9.49
N LEU A 112 5.44 -11.37 -9.41
CA LEU A 112 4.86 -12.53 -10.07
C LEU A 112 4.83 -12.41 -11.60
N SER A 113 4.61 -11.19 -12.11
CA SER A 113 4.53 -10.94 -13.56
C SER A 113 5.87 -10.58 -14.20
N GLY A 114 6.90 -10.27 -13.40
CA GLY A 114 8.17 -9.73 -13.90
C GLY A 114 8.04 -8.35 -14.54
N HIS A 115 6.91 -7.65 -14.32
CA HIS A 115 6.58 -6.37 -14.93
C HIS A 115 6.34 -5.31 -13.86
N THR A 116 7.18 -4.26 -13.86
CA THR A 116 7.02 -3.12 -12.95
C THR A 116 6.05 -2.11 -13.51
N ARG A 117 5.03 -1.77 -12.73
CA ARG A 117 4.00 -0.79 -13.09
C ARG A 117 4.25 0.50 -12.34
N GLY A 118 3.88 1.64 -12.92
CA GLY A 118 3.77 2.89 -12.20
C GLY A 118 2.64 2.82 -11.16
N TRP A 119 2.68 3.67 -10.15
CA TRP A 119 1.60 3.74 -9.16
C TRP A 119 1.33 5.16 -8.69
N LEU A 120 0.09 5.38 -8.26
CA LEU A 120 -0.38 6.62 -7.65
C LEU A 120 -1.24 6.29 -6.44
N MET A 121 -1.09 7.02 -5.36
CA MET A 121 -1.93 6.90 -4.16
C MET A 121 -2.81 8.15 -4.01
N GLY A 122 -4.11 8.02 -4.21
CA GLY A 122 -5.07 9.12 -4.07
C GLY A 122 -5.22 9.61 -2.62
N GLN A 123 -5.10 8.71 -1.65
CA GLN A 123 -5.15 9.05 -0.23
C GLN A 123 -3.74 9.31 0.35
N GLY A 124 -3.16 10.47 0.07
CA GLY A 124 -1.79 10.83 0.48
C GLY A 124 -1.54 10.77 1.99
N HIS A 125 -2.59 10.93 2.81
CA HIS A 125 -2.51 10.77 4.26
C HIS A 125 -2.15 9.33 4.71
N CYS A 126 -2.19 8.35 3.82
CA CYS A 126 -1.79 6.96 4.08
C CYS A 126 -0.31 6.69 3.80
N VAL A 127 0.50 7.72 3.65
CA VAL A 127 1.93 7.63 3.31
C VAL A 127 2.74 6.76 4.27
N ALA A 128 2.34 6.62 5.54
CA ALA A 128 3.01 5.73 6.47
C ALA A 128 3.08 4.27 5.99
N ALA A 129 2.08 3.82 5.21
CA ALA A 129 2.10 2.48 4.61
C ALA A 129 3.26 2.33 3.62
N ILE A 130 3.46 3.34 2.77
CA ILE A 130 4.52 3.35 1.77
C ILE A 130 5.89 3.43 2.43
N GLU A 131 6.06 4.34 3.38
CA GLU A 131 7.31 4.50 4.12
C GLU A 131 7.71 3.22 4.88
N ALA A 132 6.74 2.57 5.54
CA ALA A 132 6.98 1.32 6.25
C ALA A 132 7.39 0.19 5.30
N VAL A 133 6.70 0.03 4.18
CA VAL A 133 7.03 -1.00 3.18
C VAL A 133 8.38 -0.71 2.54
N ASN A 134 8.66 0.53 2.15
CA ASN A 134 9.93 0.91 1.53
C ASN A 134 11.11 0.71 2.49
N ALA A 135 10.98 1.07 3.77
CA ALA A 135 12.01 0.80 4.77
C ALA A 135 12.28 -0.70 4.91
N LEU A 136 11.24 -1.53 4.95
CA LEU A 136 11.37 -2.98 5.08
C LEU A 136 11.92 -3.67 3.83
N THR A 137 11.63 -3.15 2.64
CA THR A 137 12.17 -3.67 1.37
C THR A 137 13.53 -3.09 1.03
N GLY A 138 13.92 -1.97 1.67
CA GLY A 138 15.14 -1.23 1.37
C GLY A 138 15.01 -0.32 0.14
N ASP A 139 13.78 -0.11 -0.33
CA ASP A 139 13.46 0.82 -1.43
C ASP A 139 13.34 2.26 -0.90
N VAL A 140 14.46 2.77 -0.47
CA VAL A 140 14.64 4.13 0.07
C VAL A 140 15.74 4.86 -0.70
N SER A 141 15.67 6.19 -0.71
CA SER A 141 16.69 7.00 -1.38
C SER A 141 18.10 6.70 -0.81
N PRO A 142 19.18 6.87 -1.59
CA PRO A 142 20.53 6.69 -1.10
C PRO A 142 20.84 7.49 0.18
N ALA A 143 20.28 8.69 0.31
CA ALA A 143 20.45 9.55 1.48
C ALA A 143 19.75 8.99 2.73
N GLN A 144 18.69 8.24 2.56
CA GLN A 144 17.90 7.65 3.66
C GLN A 144 18.32 6.22 4.01
N ARG A 145 19.02 5.52 3.11
CA ARG A 145 19.34 4.10 3.26
C ARG A 145 20.17 3.79 4.52
N GLY A 146 21.07 4.68 4.91
CA GLY A 146 21.85 4.54 6.15
C GLY A 146 21.11 4.97 7.42
N ARG A 147 19.98 5.67 7.25
CA ARG A 147 19.16 6.17 8.37
C ARG A 147 18.03 5.21 8.72
N TYR A 148 17.41 4.59 7.72
CA TYR A 148 16.23 3.72 7.86
C TYR A 148 16.54 2.31 7.36
N ASP A 149 17.44 1.64 8.05
CA ASP A 149 17.68 0.22 7.79
C ASP A 149 16.64 -0.66 8.54
N ARG A 150 16.70 -1.97 8.29
CA ARG A 150 15.81 -2.95 8.91
C ARG A 150 16.17 -3.34 10.34
N SER A 151 17.16 -2.68 10.95
CA SER A 151 17.48 -2.86 12.36
C SER A 151 16.44 -2.20 13.26
N ALA A 152 16.41 -2.61 14.53
CA ALA A 152 15.57 -1.93 15.53
C ALA A 152 15.91 -0.44 15.64
N ALA A 153 17.16 -0.06 15.46
CA ALA A 153 17.60 1.34 15.49
C ALA A 153 17.12 2.12 14.28
N GLY A 154 17.24 1.58 13.06
CA GLY A 154 16.78 2.23 11.84
C GLY A 154 15.25 2.40 11.81
N LEU A 155 14.52 1.37 12.21
CA LEU A 155 13.06 1.47 12.31
C LEU A 155 12.59 2.39 13.46
N ALA A 156 13.31 2.42 14.58
CA ALA A 156 13.05 3.40 15.64
C ALA A 156 13.30 4.84 15.15
N GLN A 157 14.35 5.05 14.35
CA GLN A 157 14.61 6.34 13.73
C GLN A 157 13.48 6.75 12.79
N LEU A 158 12.95 5.83 11.99
CA LEU A 158 11.79 6.08 11.14
C LEU A 158 10.56 6.50 11.98
N CYS A 159 10.31 5.82 13.11
CA CYS A 159 9.23 6.17 14.02
C CYS A 159 9.40 7.58 14.61
N GLN A 160 10.63 7.96 14.96
CA GLN A 160 10.91 9.28 15.54
C GLN A 160 10.78 10.40 14.51
N ASP A 161 11.22 10.15 13.29
CA ASP A 161 11.24 11.14 12.22
C ASP A 161 9.87 11.38 11.58
N PHE A 162 8.99 10.41 11.64
CA PHE A 162 7.64 10.52 11.09
C PHE A 162 6.88 11.66 11.78
N TYR A 163 6.43 12.65 11.00
CA TYR A 163 5.87 13.94 11.44
C TYR A 163 6.84 14.84 12.23
N SER A 164 8.15 14.66 12.10
CA SER A 164 9.11 15.58 12.70
C SER A 164 9.25 16.90 11.92
N TYR A 165 8.77 16.92 10.66
CA TYR A 165 8.84 18.07 9.75
C TYR A 165 10.26 18.63 9.52
N ALA A 166 11.28 17.83 9.76
CA ALA A 166 12.66 18.24 9.52
C ALA A 166 12.95 18.45 8.04
N ILE A 167 13.59 19.58 7.73
CA ILE A 167 14.02 19.92 6.38
C ILE A 167 15.53 20.10 6.31
N ASP A 168 16.13 19.84 5.15
CA ASP A 168 17.56 20.07 4.90
C ASP A 168 17.84 21.55 4.62
N ALA A 169 19.14 21.89 4.50
CA ALA A 169 19.58 23.25 4.22
C ALA A 169 19.08 23.82 2.88
N LYS A 170 18.54 22.98 1.99
CA LYS A 170 17.95 23.37 0.70
C LYS A 170 16.42 23.45 0.76
N GLY A 171 15.81 23.35 1.94
CA GLY A 171 14.38 23.39 2.13
C GLY A 171 13.64 22.10 1.71
N ARG A 172 14.35 20.99 1.48
CA ARG A 172 13.74 19.71 1.12
C ARG A 172 13.46 18.88 2.39
N PRO A 173 12.43 18.03 2.36
CA PRO A 173 12.22 17.07 3.45
C PRO A 173 13.47 16.24 3.71
N ALA A 174 14.01 16.33 4.91
CA ALA A 174 15.17 15.56 5.35
C ALA A 174 14.78 14.20 5.93
N VAL A 175 13.51 14.05 6.29
CA VAL A 175 12.93 12.89 6.96
C VAL A 175 11.56 12.59 6.39
N PRO A 176 10.99 11.41 6.63
CA PRO A 176 9.61 11.09 6.24
C PRO A 176 8.61 12.04 6.88
N LEU A 177 7.77 12.66 6.07
CA LEU A 177 6.85 13.70 6.51
C LEU A 177 5.49 13.18 6.96
N GLY A 178 5.15 11.98 6.86
CA GLY A 178 3.83 11.52 7.27
C GLY A 178 2.63 12.28 6.67
N SER A 179 2.87 13.08 5.62
CA SER A 179 1.86 13.92 4.96
C SER A 179 1.79 13.63 3.45
N HIS A 180 1.03 14.41 2.72
CA HIS A 180 0.74 14.21 1.31
C HIS A 180 1.94 14.45 0.37
N ALA A 181 3.12 14.69 0.89
CA ALA A 181 4.27 15.14 0.11
C ALA A 181 5.07 13.98 -0.48
N GLY A 182 4.74 13.56 -1.66
CA GLY A 182 5.53 12.59 -2.42
C GLY A 182 5.12 12.59 -3.89
N PRO A 183 6.01 12.23 -4.80
CA PRO A 183 5.71 12.27 -6.24
C PRO A 183 4.59 11.29 -6.64
N ASN A 184 4.37 10.26 -5.84
CA ASN A 184 3.34 9.24 -6.09
C ASN A 184 2.12 9.39 -5.18
N THR A 185 2.07 10.44 -4.35
CA THR A 185 0.94 10.70 -3.44
C THR A 185 0.23 11.97 -3.88
N ALA A 186 -1.02 11.83 -4.26
CA ALA A 186 -1.80 12.94 -4.81
C ALA A 186 -2.63 13.69 -3.76
N GLY A 187 -2.54 13.29 -2.50
CA GLY A 187 -3.41 13.79 -1.46
C GLY A 187 -4.82 13.24 -1.60
N ALA A 188 -5.80 13.92 -1.02
CA ALA A 188 -7.17 13.72 -1.44
C ALA A 188 -7.31 14.20 -2.90
N VAL A 189 -8.25 13.64 -3.63
CA VAL A 189 -8.44 13.99 -5.05
C VAL A 189 -8.69 15.49 -5.21
N CYS A 190 -9.42 16.14 -4.30
CA CYS A 190 -9.61 17.59 -4.28
C CYS A 190 -8.32 18.37 -3.96
N GLU A 191 -7.36 17.77 -3.26
CA GLU A 191 -6.12 18.44 -2.86
C GLU A 191 -5.02 18.27 -3.89
N GLY A 192 -5.00 17.19 -4.64
CA GLY A 192 -3.91 16.91 -5.55
C GLY A 192 -4.15 15.80 -6.56
N GLY A 193 -5.25 15.06 -6.43
CA GLY A 193 -5.55 13.95 -7.33
C GLY A 193 -5.68 14.41 -8.77
N TYR A 194 -6.35 15.52 -9.00
CA TYR A 194 -6.44 16.13 -10.33
C TYR A 194 -5.06 16.49 -10.90
N LEU A 195 -4.22 17.11 -10.10
CA LEU A 195 -2.85 17.43 -10.52
C LEU A 195 -2.00 16.18 -10.71
N GLY A 196 -2.17 15.17 -9.88
CA GLY A 196 -1.53 13.86 -10.03
C GLY A 196 -1.94 13.17 -11.33
N PHE A 197 -3.22 13.15 -11.65
CA PHE A 197 -3.72 12.64 -12.93
C PHE A 197 -3.24 13.45 -14.11
N ALA A 198 -3.25 14.78 -14.01
CA ALA A 198 -2.73 15.65 -15.06
C ALA A 198 -1.23 15.40 -15.29
N ALA A 199 -0.44 15.25 -14.22
CA ALA A 199 0.97 14.90 -14.34
C ALA A 199 1.17 13.55 -15.03
N LEU A 200 0.39 12.54 -14.67
CA LEU A 200 0.43 11.23 -15.31
C LEU A 200 0.06 11.29 -16.79
N GLN A 201 -0.97 12.07 -17.14
CA GLN A 201 -1.42 12.17 -18.52
C GLN A 201 -0.51 13.04 -19.39
N TYR A 202 0.03 14.15 -18.85
CA TYR A 202 0.76 15.12 -19.63
C TYR A 202 2.27 15.06 -19.48
N VAL A 203 2.77 14.56 -18.35
CA VAL A 203 4.21 14.45 -18.07
C VAL A 203 4.71 13.02 -18.20
N HIS A 204 3.91 12.07 -17.74
CA HIS A 204 4.22 10.64 -17.74
C HIS A 204 3.23 9.89 -18.62
N MET A 205 2.90 10.42 -19.79
CA MET A 205 2.05 9.70 -20.76
C MET A 205 2.51 8.24 -20.83
N PRO A 206 1.65 7.30 -20.52
CA PRO A 206 2.05 5.89 -20.54
C PRO A 206 2.56 5.54 -21.93
N LEU A 207 3.78 5.06 -21.99
CA LEU A 207 4.33 4.52 -23.23
C LEU A 207 3.54 3.25 -23.61
N PRO A 208 3.52 2.86 -24.86
CA PRO A 208 2.87 1.60 -25.26
C PRO A 208 3.33 0.44 -24.37
N GLY A 209 2.40 -0.26 -23.75
CA GLY A 209 2.68 -1.36 -22.82
C GLY A 209 2.89 -0.97 -21.37
N GLU A 210 2.97 0.32 -21.01
CA GLU A 210 2.99 0.75 -19.63
C GLU A 210 1.59 0.74 -19.00
N SER A 211 1.55 0.50 -17.72
CA SER A 211 0.32 0.54 -16.93
C SER A 211 0.54 1.25 -15.61
N LEU A 212 -0.51 1.92 -15.14
CA LEU A 212 -0.55 2.63 -13.88
C LEU A 212 -1.51 1.93 -12.92
N VAL A 213 -1.09 1.73 -11.68
CA VAL A 213 -1.97 1.32 -10.59
C VAL A 213 -2.34 2.53 -9.76
N ALA A 214 -3.63 2.83 -9.64
CA ALA A 214 -4.12 3.93 -8.81
C ALA A 214 -4.85 3.38 -7.58
N PHE A 215 -4.30 3.68 -6.41
CA PHE A 215 -4.91 3.31 -5.14
C PHE A 215 -5.92 4.39 -4.73
N LEU A 216 -7.13 3.97 -4.46
CA LEU A 216 -8.27 4.81 -4.20
C LEU A 216 -8.96 4.41 -2.89
N SER A 217 -9.63 5.34 -2.23
CA SER A 217 -10.45 5.02 -1.06
C SER A 217 -11.93 5.31 -1.30
N ASP A 218 -12.78 4.51 -0.69
CA ASP A 218 -14.23 4.69 -0.75
C ASP A 218 -14.68 6.04 -0.16
N GLY A 219 -14.02 6.52 0.90
CA GLY A 219 -14.30 7.83 1.47
C GLY A 219 -14.03 8.96 0.49
N ALA A 220 -12.86 8.98 -0.14
CA ALA A 220 -12.53 9.99 -1.15
C ALA A 220 -13.44 9.89 -2.37
N PHE A 221 -13.78 8.70 -2.82
CA PHE A 221 -14.71 8.48 -3.92
C PHE A 221 -16.09 9.11 -3.65
N GLU A 222 -16.63 8.99 -2.44
CA GLU A 222 -17.92 9.56 -2.08
C GLU A 222 -17.90 11.08 -1.92
N GLU A 223 -16.79 11.63 -1.43
CA GLU A 223 -16.67 13.06 -1.17
C GLU A 223 -16.50 13.88 -2.46
N GLN A 224 -16.04 13.24 -3.50
CA GLN A 224 -15.63 13.91 -4.73
C GLN A 224 -16.46 13.55 -5.94
N ARG A 225 -17.74 13.47 -5.75
CA ARG A 225 -18.70 13.16 -6.79
C ARG A 225 -18.46 14.00 -8.05
N GLY A 226 -18.02 13.36 -9.09
CA GLY A 226 -18.14 13.83 -10.46
C GLY A 226 -16.98 14.62 -11.03
N SER A 227 -15.88 14.90 -10.29
CA SER A 227 -14.74 15.59 -10.87
C SER A 227 -13.65 14.62 -11.34
N ASP A 228 -12.84 14.12 -10.42
CA ASP A 228 -11.62 13.40 -10.79
C ASP A 228 -11.81 11.88 -10.88
N TRP A 229 -12.97 11.40 -10.43
CA TRP A 229 -13.34 9.99 -10.42
C TRP A 229 -14.28 9.60 -11.56
N ALA A 230 -14.53 10.52 -12.49
CA ALA A 230 -15.38 10.21 -13.63
C ALA A 230 -14.81 9.01 -14.39
N PRO A 231 -15.64 8.03 -14.77
CA PRO A 231 -15.21 6.83 -15.48
C PRO A 231 -14.35 7.09 -16.71
N ARG A 232 -14.52 8.24 -17.34
CA ARG A 232 -13.70 8.66 -18.49
C ARG A 232 -12.21 8.70 -18.20
N TRP A 233 -11.77 8.94 -16.97
CA TRP A 233 -10.38 8.96 -16.58
C TRP A 233 -9.74 7.58 -16.55
N TRP A 234 -10.56 6.54 -16.52
CA TRP A 234 -10.15 5.15 -16.43
C TRP A 234 -10.27 4.42 -17.77
N ARG A 235 -10.78 5.08 -18.79
CA ARG A 235 -10.90 4.47 -20.11
C ARG A 235 -9.52 4.35 -20.74
N HIS A 236 -9.20 3.16 -21.17
CA HIS A 236 -7.93 2.85 -21.85
C HIS A 236 -7.62 3.81 -23.00
N GLN A 237 -8.63 4.22 -23.76
CA GLN A 237 -8.49 5.10 -24.92
C GLN A 237 -8.04 6.51 -24.53
N ASP A 238 -8.40 6.96 -23.34
CA ASP A 238 -8.17 8.35 -22.91
C ASP A 238 -6.95 8.49 -22.00
N SER A 239 -6.70 7.51 -21.14
CA SER A 239 -5.69 7.60 -20.06
C SER A 239 -4.63 6.51 -20.09
N GLY A 240 -4.58 5.72 -21.17
CA GLY A 240 -3.73 4.54 -21.21
C GLY A 240 -4.26 3.43 -20.30
N HIS A 241 -3.41 2.49 -19.94
CA HIS A 241 -3.82 1.35 -19.13
C HIS A 241 -3.73 1.66 -17.63
N ALA A 242 -4.79 2.23 -17.07
CA ALA A 242 -4.90 2.48 -15.63
C ALA A 242 -5.69 1.35 -14.94
N ILE A 243 -5.17 0.89 -13.81
CA ILE A 243 -5.77 -0.16 -12.98
C ILE A 243 -6.18 0.46 -11.64
N PRO A 244 -7.47 0.77 -11.43
CA PRO A 244 -7.94 1.29 -10.15
C PRO A 244 -8.00 0.16 -9.11
N VAL A 245 -7.44 0.42 -7.93
CA VAL A 245 -7.53 -0.45 -6.76
C VAL A 245 -8.27 0.29 -5.67
N MET A 246 -9.56 0.00 -5.51
CA MET A 246 -10.41 0.62 -4.50
C MET A 246 -10.24 -0.05 -3.14
N ILE A 247 -9.87 0.72 -2.14
CA ILE A 247 -9.76 0.28 -0.74
C ILE A 247 -11.08 0.58 -0.04
N LEU A 248 -11.88 -0.47 0.14
CA LEU A 248 -13.20 -0.39 0.79
C LEU A 248 -13.09 -0.66 2.28
N ASN A 249 -12.71 0.34 3.07
CA ASN A 249 -12.64 0.21 4.52
C ASN A 249 -13.95 0.60 5.24
N GLY A 250 -14.91 1.15 4.53
CA GLY A 250 -16.22 1.52 5.04
C GLY A 250 -16.23 2.77 5.91
N ARG A 251 -15.18 3.57 5.86
CA ARG A 251 -15.01 4.73 6.75
C ARG A 251 -14.55 5.97 5.99
N ARG A 252 -15.09 7.11 6.37
CA ARG A 252 -14.49 8.44 6.26
C ARG A 252 -14.29 9.00 7.67
N ILE A 253 -13.72 10.17 7.79
CA ILE A 253 -13.17 10.69 9.08
C ILE A 253 -14.09 10.43 10.29
N GLU A 254 -15.38 10.74 10.21
CA GLU A 254 -16.32 10.56 11.33
C GLU A 254 -17.49 9.63 11.03
N GLN A 255 -17.61 9.11 9.80
CA GLN A 255 -18.81 8.41 9.35
C GLN A 255 -18.47 7.10 8.65
N ARG A 256 -19.48 6.26 8.48
CA ARG A 256 -19.43 5.14 7.54
C ARG A 256 -19.67 5.64 6.13
N THR A 257 -18.99 5.05 5.15
CA THR A 257 -19.25 5.35 3.74
C THR A 257 -20.63 4.84 3.33
N GLN A 258 -21.27 5.54 2.41
CA GLN A 258 -22.56 5.13 1.83
C GLN A 258 -22.41 3.83 1.02
N ILE A 259 -21.29 3.66 0.34
CA ILE A 259 -20.97 2.43 -0.39
C ILE A 259 -21.18 1.20 0.50
N VAL A 260 -20.57 1.20 1.69
CA VAL A 260 -20.71 0.07 2.62
C VAL A 260 -22.14 -0.07 3.16
N GLN A 261 -22.81 1.05 3.41
CA GLN A 261 -24.23 1.04 3.88
C GLN A 261 -25.20 0.53 2.81
N GLN A 262 -24.88 0.70 1.52
CA GLN A 262 -25.73 0.34 0.40
C GLN A 262 -25.38 -1.00 -0.27
N GLY A 263 -24.49 -1.78 0.30
CA GLY A 263 -24.15 -3.11 -0.23
C GLY A 263 -22.68 -3.34 -0.58
N GLY A 264 -21.82 -2.38 -0.26
CA GLY A 264 -20.37 -2.52 -0.39
C GLY A 264 -19.88 -2.78 -1.82
N PRO A 265 -19.06 -3.81 -2.03
CA PRO A 265 -18.45 -4.08 -3.34
C PRO A 265 -19.47 -4.32 -4.47
N ALA A 266 -20.62 -4.92 -4.16
CA ALA A 266 -21.64 -5.19 -5.15
C ALA A 266 -22.30 -3.90 -5.66
N TRP A 267 -22.56 -2.95 -4.76
CA TRP A 267 -23.08 -1.63 -5.13
C TRP A 267 -22.07 -0.86 -5.99
N LEU A 268 -20.81 -0.81 -5.56
CA LEU A 268 -19.74 -0.14 -6.31
C LEU A 268 -19.56 -0.74 -7.71
N ALA A 269 -19.57 -2.05 -7.83
CA ALA A 269 -19.45 -2.73 -9.13
C ALA A 269 -20.65 -2.46 -10.04
N ALA A 270 -21.85 -2.24 -9.49
CA ALA A 270 -23.02 -1.85 -10.26
C ALA A 270 -22.90 -0.40 -10.74
N ASP A 271 -22.46 0.51 -9.86
CA ASP A 271 -22.27 1.92 -10.18
C ASP A 271 -21.20 2.12 -11.27
N VAL A 272 -20.07 1.49 -11.14
CA VAL A 272 -18.97 1.54 -12.16
C VAL A 272 -19.42 0.96 -13.50
N ARG A 273 -20.31 -0.03 -13.51
CA ARG A 273 -20.86 -0.58 -14.77
C ARG A 273 -21.95 0.28 -15.41
N ALA A 274 -22.63 1.08 -14.60
CA ALA A 274 -23.70 1.96 -15.08
C ALA A 274 -23.18 3.26 -15.72
N ASN A 275 -21.94 3.64 -15.41
CA ASN A 275 -21.27 4.83 -15.90
C ASN A 275 -20.11 4.49 -16.82
#